data_c92d322f6cf014f6089bbaeeeb994854
#
_entry.id   c92d322f6cf014f6089bbaeeeb994854
#
_cell.length_a   1.000
_cell.length_b   1.000
_cell.length_c   1.000
_cell.angle_alpha   90.00
_cell.angle_beta   90.00
_cell.angle_gamma   90.00
#
_symmetry.space_group_name_H-M   'P 1'
#
loop_
_entity.id
_entity.type
_entity.pdbx_description
1 polymer ?
#
loop_
_entity_poly.entity_id
_entity_poly.type
_entity_poly.pdbx_seq_one_letter_code
_entity_poly.pdbx_strand_id
1 'polypeptide(L)'
;MRIGIDIDGVLTDFEKWQLEFGSKFFIKYNKNIANPDAYDSDTVFNVTKEMDSEFWHDYLYGYAKNEPARKFADEVIDKLKDKGYEIYIITARYLTDRNDNLGKEMRNIVIEWLKENGINYDQIIFSPEDKFEICKENNISIMIEDKVENINNISKIIPVVCFNAAYNKECNGKNIFRAYTWYDVYYQITNIINNEEISTD
;
A
#
# COMPACT_ATOMS: atom_id res chain seq x y z
N MET A 1 -1.15 -3.83 20.52
CA MET A 1 -2.02 -3.64 19.35
C MET A 1 -1.16 -3.72 18.10
N ARG A 2 -1.64 -4.36 17.03
CA ARG A 2 -0.91 -4.57 15.77
C ARG A 2 -1.50 -3.72 14.66
N ILE A 3 -0.65 -2.95 13.99
CA ILE A 3 -1.02 -2.08 12.87
C ILE A 3 -0.42 -2.67 11.60
N GLY A 4 -1.27 -3.05 10.65
CA GLY A 4 -0.88 -3.49 9.32
C GLY A 4 -0.68 -2.30 8.39
N ILE A 5 0.38 -2.34 7.57
CA ILE A 5 0.73 -1.27 6.62
C ILE A 5 1.04 -1.91 5.27
N ASP A 6 0.36 -1.48 4.22
CA ASP A 6 0.74 -1.82 2.85
C ASP A 6 1.92 -0.98 2.36
N ILE A 7 2.55 -1.39 1.26
CA ILE A 7 3.65 -0.66 0.65
C ILE A 7 3.18 0.16 -0.55
N ASP A 8 2.63 -0.49 -1.57
CA ASP A 8 2.29 0.14 -2.84
C ASP A 8 1.03 1.02 -2.70
N GLY A 9 1.17 2.33 -2.93
CA GLY A 9 0.08 3.31 -2.72
C GLY A 9 -0.03 3.85 -1.28
N VAL A 10 0.57 3.17 -0.29
CA VAL A 10 0.58 3.59 1.12
C VAL A 10 1.94 4.15 1.54
N LEU A 11 2.98 3.32 1.55
CA LEU A 11 4.35 3.78 1.81
C LEU A 11 4.96 4.49 0.60
N THR A 12 4.66 4.03 -0.62
CA THR A 12 5.05 4.69 -1.89
C THR A 12 3.89 5.47 -2.50
N ASP A 13 4.20 6.42 -3.40
CA ASP A 13 3.20 7.12 -4.21
C ASP A 13 2.99 6.40 -5.54
N PHE A 14 2.39 5.20 -5.47
CA PHE A 14 2.18 4.33 -6.62
C PHE A 14 1.38 4.99 -7.75
N GLU A 15 0.29 5.69 -7.41
CA GLU A 15 -0.55 6.40 -8.38
C GLU A 15 0.27 7.42 -9.19
N LYS A 16 0.97 8.30 -8.50
CA LYS A 16 1.81 9.31 -9.14
C LYS A 16 2.91 8.69 -9.99
N TRP A 17 3.61 7.70 -9.44
CA TRP A 17 4.65 6.97 -10.16
C TRP A 17 4.11 6.33 -11.45
N GLN A 18 2.98 5.61 -11.36
CA GLN A 18 2.34 4.96 -12.50
C GLN A 18 1.96 5.96 -13.60
N LEU A 19 1.38 7.12 -13.23
CA LEU A 19 1.03 8.16 -14.19
C LEU A 19 2.26 8.75 -14.87
N GLU A 20 3.33 9.05 -14.13
CA GLU A 20 4.55 9.66 -14.68
C GLU A 20 5.34 8.68 -15.56
N PHE A 21 5.64 7.49 -15.06
CA PHE A 21 6.44 6.49 -15.78
C PHE A 21 5.66 5.83 -16.91
N GLY A 22 4.36 5.58 -16.71
CA GLY A 22 3.48 5.08 -17.76
C GLY A 22 3.35 6.09 -18.91
N SER A 23 3.14 7.38 -18.63
CA SER A 23 3.13 8.42 -19.66
C SER A 23 4.43 8.46 -20.46
N LYS A 24 5.57 8.37 -19.77
CA LYS A 24 6.90 8.30 -20.42
C LYS A 24 7.06 7.07 -21.31
N PHE A 25 6.56 5.92 -20.85
CA PHE A 25 6.68 4.66 -21.60
C PHE A 25 5.71 4.56 -22.76
N PHE A 26 4.42 4.82 -22.53
CA PHE A 26 3.37 4.57 -23.51
C PHE A 26 3.29 5.63 -24.63
N ILE A 27 4.01 6.74 -24.51
CA ILE A 27 4.09 7.74 -25.60
C ILE A 27 4.65 7.14 -26.90
N LYS A 28 5.54 6.14 -26.82
CA LYS A 28 6.07 5.43 -28.00
C LYS A 28 4.99 4.70 -28.80
N TYR A 29 3.85 4.36 -28.17
CA TYR A 29 2.68 3.74 -28.77
C TYR A 29 1.57 4.78 -29.13
N ASN A 30 1.90 6.08 -29.03
CA ASN A 30 0.92 7.15 -29.17
C ASN A 30 -0.27 7.01 -28.21
N LYS A 31 0.00 6.57 -26.98
CA LYS A 31 -0.97 6.43 -25.90
C LYS A 31 -0.71 7.48 -24.83
N ASN A 32 -1.80 7.91 -24.17
CA ASN A 32 -1.78 8.88 -23.09
C ASN A 32 -2.75 8.41 -21.98
N ILE A 33 -2.75 9.09 -20.85
CA ILE A 33 -3.68 8.85 -19.75
C ILE A 33 -5.12 8.96 -20.28
N ALA A 34 -5.88 7.90 -20.16
CA ALA A 34 -7.28 7.80 -20.56
C ALA A 34 -8.22 7.76 -19.36
N ASN A 35 -7.83 7.01 -18.33
CA ASN A 35 -8.62 6.80 -17.11
C ASN A 35 -7.76 7.01 -15.85
N PRO A 36 -7.52 8.25 -15.41
CA PRO A 36 -6.62 8.55 -14.29
C PRO A 36 -7.12 7.99 -12.95
N ASP A 37 -8.39 7.64 -12.84
CA ASP A 37 -9.01 7.09 -11.65
C ASP A 37 -8.95 5.54 -11.60
N ALA A 38 -8.27 4.89 -12.55
CA ALA A 38 -8.12 3.44 -12.55
C ALA A 38 -6.88 3.00 -11.75
N TYR A 39 -6.94 1.78 -11.20
CA TYR A 39 -5.80 1.18 -10.48
C TYR A 39 -4.79 0.54 -11.43
N ASP A 40 -5.26 -0.26 -12.39
CA ASP A 40 -4.39 -1.03 -13.30
C ASP A 40 -3.88 -0.16 -14.45
N SER A 41 -2.57 -0.22 -14.73
CA SER A 41 -1.90 0.58 -15.75
C SER A 41 -2.46 0.38 -17.17
N ASP A 42 -2.88 -0.83 -17.52
CA ASP A 42 -3.52 -1.09 -18.82
C ASP A 42 -4.85 -0.33 -18.99
N THR A 43 -5.60 -0.20 -17.91
CA THR A 43 -6.84 0.59 -17.87
C THR A 43 -6.54 2.08 -17.85
N VAL A 44 -5.57 2.54 -17.05
CA VAL A 44 -5.15 3.95 -16.99
C VAL A 44 -4.78 4.47 -18.37
N PHE A 45 -4.01 3.72 -19.14
CA PHE A 45 -3.50 4.15 -20.46
C PHE A 45 -4.30 3.59 -21.65
N ASN A 46 -5.35 2.80 -21.42
CA ASN A 46 -6.13 2.12 -22.45
C ASN A 46 -5.21 1.40 -23.44
N VAL A 47 -4.39 0.50 -22.93
CA VAL A 47 -3.38 -0.29 -23.67
C VAL A 47 -3.70 -1.77 -23.61
N THR A 48 -3.04 -2.56 -24.46
CA THR A 48 -3.20 -4.03 -24.43
C THR A 48 -2.39 -4.64 -23.29
N LYS A 49 -2.73 -5.87 -22.90
CA LYS A 49 -1.99 -6.60 -21.87
C LYS A 49 -0.52 -6.86 -22.27
N GLU A 50 -0.22 -6.96 -23.56
CA GLU A 50 1.14 -7.11 -24.05
C GLU A 50 1.95 -5.83 -23.83
N MET A 51 1.39 -4.66 -24.12
CA MET A 51 2.03 -3.37 -23.88
C MET A 51 2.24 -3.12 -22.37
N ASP A 52 1.25 -3.48 -21.56
CA ASP A 52 1.33 -3.39 -20.11
C ASP A 52 2.41 -4.32 -19.54
N SER A 53 2.47 -5.55 -20.02
CA SER A 53 3.51 -6.52 -19.64
C SER A 53 4.92 -6.02 -19.98
N GLU A 54 5.11 -5.35 -21.14
CA GLU A 54 6.37 -4.73 -21.52
C GLU A 54 6.75 -3.58 -20.57
N PHE A 55 5.77 -2.74 -20.21
CA PHE A 55 5.97 -1.68 -19.22
C PHE A 55 6.46 -2.23 -17.88
N TRP A 56 5.77 -3.22 -17.34
CA TRP A 56 6.16 -3.82 -16.06
C TRP A 56 7.46 -4.58 -16.13
N HIS A 57 7.77 -5.23 -17.25
CA HIS A 57 9.07 -5.86 -17.48
C HIS A 57 10.21 -4.84 -17.37
N ASP A 58 10.05 -3.66 -17.95
CA ASP A 58 11.10 -2.65 -17.99
C ASP A 58 11.23 -1.84 -16.68
N TYR A 59 10.13 -1.64 -15.95
CA TYR A 59 10.07 -0.69 -14.84
C TYR A 59 9.89 -1.29 -13.45
N LEU A 60 9.46 -2.56 -13.32
CA LEU A 60 9.15 -3.20 -12.04
C LEU A 60 10.28 -3.09 -11.02
N TYR A 61 11.47 -3.51 -11.40
CA TYR A 61 12.64 -3.48 -10.51
C TYR A 61 13.10 -2.05 -10.18
N GLY A 62 12.99 -1.14 -11.15
CA GLY A 62 13.27 0.28 -10.95
C GLY A 62 12.33 0.89 -9.92
N TYR A 63 11.04 0.63 -10.05
CA TYR A 63 10.02 1.02 -9.07
C TYR A 63 10.31 0.44 -7.69
N ALA A 64 10.48 -0.88 -7.62
CA ALA A 64 10.67 -1.57 -6.35
C ALA A 64 11.91 -1.12 -5.55
N LYS A 65 12.96 -0.67 -6.26
CA LYS A 65 14.22 -0.23 -5.64
C LYS A 65 14.28 1.26 -5.35
N ASN A 66 13.72 2.10 -6.24
CA ASN A 66 14.06 3.52 -6.27
C ASN A 66 12.90 4.46 -5.95
N GLU A 67 11.64 3.97 -5.96
CA GLU A 67 10.54 4.85 -5.57
C GLU A 67 10.68 5.20 -4.07
N PRO A 68 10.79 6.49 -3.71
CA PRO A 68 10.99 6.87 -2.32
C PRO A 68 9.75 6.62 -1.48
N ALA A 69 9.94 6.42 -0.18
CA ALA A 69 8.83 6.44 0.76
C ALA A 69 8.16 7.82 0.80
N ARG A 70 6.86 7.85 1.04
CA ARG A 70 6.12 9.09 1.27
C ARG A 70 6.69 9.86 2.47
N LYS A 71 6.68 11.18 2.38
CA LYS A 71 7.20 12.05 3.44
C LYS A 71 6.58 11.71 4.79
N PHE A 72 7.44 11.64 5.81
CA PHE A 72 7.07 11.41 7.20
C PHE A 72 6.51 10.01 7.51
N ALA A 73 6.59 9.05 6.58
CA ALA A 73 6.18 7.68 6.84
C ALA A 73 7.00 7.05 7.97
N ASP A 74 8.32 7.16 7.88
CA ASP A 74 9.30 6.73 8.88
C ASP A 74 9.04 7.37 10.25
N GLU A 75 8.91 8.69 10.29
CA GLU A 75 8.68 9.45 11.51
C GLU A 75 7.37 9.07 12.22
N VAL A 76 6.28 8.89 11.45
CA VAL A 76 4.99 8.50 12.01
C VAL A 76 5.00 7.05 12.49
N ILE A 77 5.64 6.15 11.76
CA ILE A 77 5.80 4.75 12.17
C ILE A 77 6.57 4.68 13.49
N ASP A 78 7.68 5.41 13.63
CA ASP A 78 8.43 5.48 14.88
C ASP A 78 7.57 6.02 16.04
N LYS A 79 6.77 7.07 15.83
CA LYS A 79 5.82 7.57 16.84
C LYS A 79 4.77 6.53 17.26
N LEU A 80 4.32 5.69 16.35
CA LEU A 80 3.40 4.59 16.66
C LEU A 80 4.10 3.50 17.48
N LYS A 81 5.33 3.16 17.13
CA LYS A 81 6.15 2.20 17.88
C LYS A 81 6.48 2.71 19.28
N ASP A 82 6.79 3.98 19.46
CA ASP A 82 7.03 4.62 20.76
C ASP A 82 5.81 4.54 21.70
N LYS A 83 4.60 4.44 21.13
CA LYS A 83 3.37 4.16 21.88
C LYS A 83 3.17 2.68 22.21
N GLY A 84 4.09 1.80 21.82
CA GLY A 84 4.02 0.37 22.08
C GLY A 84 3.19 -0.41 21.07
N TYR A 85 2.91 0.13 19.88
CA TYR A 85 2.22 -0.61 18.83
C TYR A 85 3.21 -1.44 18.01
N GLU A 86 2.83 -2.66 17.65
CA GLU A 86 3.58 -3.52 16.76
C GLU A 86 3.23 -3.18 15.29
N ILE A 87 4.25 -3.00 14.46
CA ILE A 87 4.10 -2.62 13.04
C ILE A 87 4.33 -3.85 12.17
N TYR A 88 3.32 -4.18 11.38
CA TYR A 88 3.31 -5.30 10.44
C TYR A 88 3.27 -4.75 9.01
N ILE A 89 4.32 -4.95 8.24
CA ILE A 89 4.28 -4.69 6.79
C ILE A 89 3.57 -5.87 6.13
N ILE A 90 2.48 -5.61 5.40
CA ILE A 90 1.67 -6.63 4.72
C ILE A 90 1.54 -6.23 3.26
N THR A 91 2.32 -6.85 2.39
CA THR A 91 2.41 -6.46 0.97
C THR A 91 2.15 -7.63 0.04
N ALA A 92 1.44 -7.36 -1.06
CA ALA A 92 1.22 -8.24 -2.19
C ALA A 92 2.02 -7.81 -3.43
N ARG A 93 3.18 -7.13 -3.21
CA ARG A 93 4.02 -6.65 -4.31
C ARG A 93 4.36 -7.79 -5.26
N TYR A 94 4.20 -7.54 -6.55
CA TYR A 94 4.38 -8.54 -7.61
C TYR A 94 5.70 -9.32 -7.47
N LEU A 95 5.66 -10.61 -7.70
CA LEU A 95 6.70 -11.62 -7.52
C LEU A 95 6.97 -12.04 -6.06
N THR A 96 6.57 -11.30 -5.04
CA THR A 96 6.95 -11.64 -3.65
C THR A 96 6.34 -12.96 -3.15
N ASP A 97 5.21 -13.39 -3.70
CA ASP A 97 4.52 -14.66 -3.42
C ASP A 97 5.16 -15.89 -4.08
N ARG A 98 6.09 -15.68 -5.04
CA ARG A 98 6.74 -16.78 -5.75
C ARG A 98 7.77 -17.51 -4.89
N ASN A 99 7.82 -18.84 -5.03
CA ASN A 99 8.77 -19.71 -4.33
C ASN A 99 10.06 -20.00 -5.13
N ASP A 100 10.38 -19.17 -6.12
CA ASP A 100 11.58 -19.28 -6.97
C ASP A 100 12.59 -18.15 -6.68
N ASN A 101 13.66 -18.12 -7.49
CA ASN A 101 14.73 -17.12 -7.36
C ASN A 101 14.21 -15.68 -7.58
N LEU A 102 13.23 -15.47 -8.47
CA LEU A 102 12.66 -14.15 -8.71
C LEU A 102 11.88 -13.65 -7.49
N GLY A 103 11.10 -14.53 -6.86
CA GLY A 103 10.40 -14.19 -5.63
C GLY A 103 11.35 -13.88 -4.49
N LYS A 104 12.42 -14.69 -4.34
CA LYS A 104 13.47 -14.42 -3.35
C LYS A 104 14.16 -13.08 -3.58
N GLU A 105 14.51 -12.78 -4.83
CA GLU A 105 15.12 -11.51 -5.20
C GLU A 105 14.21 -10.33 -4.87
N MET A 106 12.92 -10.40 -5.24
CA MET A 106 11.97 -9.32 -4.97
C MET A 106 11.76 -9.11 -3.47
N ARG A 107 11.63 -10.18 -2.68
CA ARG A 107 11.54 -10.06 -1.20
C ARG A 107 12.76 -9.38 -0.61
N ASN A 108 13.97 -9.70 -1.08
CA ASN A 108 15.19 -9.03 -0.63
C ASN A 108 15.19 -7.54 -0.98
N ILE A 109 14.77 -7.18 -2.21
CA ILE A 109 14.61 -5.78 -2.63
C ILE A 109 13.66 -5.03 -1.71
N VAL A 110 12.52 -5.62 -1.38
CA VAL A 110 11.55 -5.00 -0.46
C VAL A 110 12.17 -4.77 0.92
N ILE A 111 12.85 -5.75 1.48
CA ILE A 111 13.50 -5.65 2.80
C ILE A 111 14.59 -4.56 2.79
N GLU A 112 15.42 -4.52 1.76
CA GLU A 112 16.46 -3.49 1.60
C GLU A 112 15.82 -2.09 1.45
N TRP A 113 14.78 -1.97 0.63
CA TRP A 113 14.05 -0.72 0.43
C TRP A 113 13.44 -0.18 1.75
N LEU A 114 12.79 -1.03 2.55
CA LEU A 114 12.26 -0.65 3.85
C LEU A 114 13.37 -0.11 4.77
N LYS A 115 14.52 -0.79 4.80
CA LYS A 115 15.68 -0.35 5.58
C LYS A 115 16.26 0.97 5.10
N GLU A 116 16.42 1.16 3.79
CA GLU A 116 16.98 2.38 3.19
C GLU A 116 16.07 3.60 3.40
N ASN A 117 14.75 3.38 3.47
CA ASN A 117 13.77 4.43 3.74
C ASN A 117 13.47 4.62 5.23
N GLY A 118 14.20 3.97 6.14
CA GLY A 118 14.06 4.15 7.59
C GLY A 118 12.77 3.58 8.17
N ILE A 119 12.09 2.68 7.46
CA ILE A 119 10.84 2.08 7.93
C ILE A 119 11.11 1.02 8.97
N ASN A 120 10.77 1.33 10.22
CA ASN A 120 10.98 0.48 11.39
C ASN A 120 9.75 -0.40 11.65
N TYR A 121 9.86 -1.72 11.42
CA TYR A 121 8.75 -2.67 11.57
C TYR A 121 9.13 -3.87 12.43
N ASP A 122 8.12 -4.58 12.97
CA ASP A 122 8.31 -5.76 13.79
C ASP A 122 8.19 -7.05 12.97
N GLN A 123 7.30 -7.07 11.98
CA GLN A 123 7.08 -8.21 11.08
C GLN A 123 6.87 -7.76 9.65
N ILE A 124 7.26 -8.60 8.69
CA ILE A 124 6.90 -8.46 7.29
C ILE A 124 6.20 -9.74 6.80
N ILE A 125 5.08 -9.56 6.10
CA ILE A 125 4.30 -10.64 5.52
C ILE A 125 4.16 -10.37 4.02
N PHE A 126 4.71 -11.26 3.23
CA PHE A 126 4.49 -11.29 1.78
C PHE A 126 3.20 -12.08 1.54
N SER A 127 2.12 -11.36 1.28
CA SER A 127 0.76 -11.89 1.23
C SER A 127 0.28 -12.10 -0.21
N PRO A 128 -0.77 -12.90 -0.42
CA PRO A 128 -1.55 -12.84 -1.66
C PRO A 128 -2.24 -11.47 -1.80
N GLU A 129 -2.87 -11.23 -2.94
CA GLU A 129 -3.60 -10.00 -3.23
C GLU A 129 -4.70 -9.68 -2.20
N ASP A 130 -5.49 -10.68 -1.80
CA ASP A 130 -6.49 -10.55 -0.74
C ASP A 130 -5.82 -10.72 0.63
N LYS A 131 -5.84 -9.65 1.41
CA LYS A 131 -5.21 -9.58 2.74
C LYS A 131 -6.17 -9.87 3.89
N PHE A 132 -7.44 -10.19 3.62
CA PHE A 132 -8.46 -10.36 4.66
C PHE A 132 -8.09 -11.43 5.69
N GLU A 133 -7.79 -12.66 5.24
CA GLU A 133 -7.40 -13.75 6.16
C GLU A 133 -6.05 -13.47 6.82
N ILE A 134 -5.12 -12.82 6.14
CA ILE A 134 -3.83 -12.43 6.73
C ILE A 134 -4.02 -11.48 7.91
N CYS A 135 -4.90 -10.48 7.80
CA CYS A 135 -5.22 -9.57 8.89
C CYS A 135 -5.81 -10.32 10.09
N LYS A 136 -6.72 -11.27 9.85
CA LYS A 136 -7.38 -12.06 10.87
C LYS A 136 -6.41 -13.02 11.59
N GLU A 137 -5.62 -13.79 10.83
CA GLU A 137 -4.66 -14.76 11.37
C GLU A 137 -3.56 -14.10 12.20
N ASN A 138 -3.16 -12.89 11.84
CA ASN A 138 -2.13 -12.13 12.54
C ASN A 138 -2.68 -11.18 13.60
N ASN A 139 -3.98 -11.20 13.86
CA ASN A 139 -4.66 -10.33 14.83
C ASN A 139 -4.32 -8.84 14.59
N ILE A 140 -4.38 -8.40 13.34
CA ILE A 140 -4.23 -6.99 12.98
C ILE A 140 -5.43 -6.23 13.53
N SER A 141 -5.17 -5.14 14.23
CA SER A 141 -6.21 -4.30 14.85
C SER A 141 -6.65 -3.15 13.95
N ILE A 142 -5.71 -2.59 13.16
CA ILE A 142 -5.98 -1.52 12.20
C ILE A 142 -5.13 -1.81 10.96
N MET A 143 -5.70 -1.67 9.76
CA MET A 143 -4.94 -1.77 8.50
C MET A 143 -4.86 -0.42 7.80
N ILE A 144 -3.69 -0.07 7.25
CA ILE A 144 -3.50 1.08 6.36
C ILE A 144 -3.37 0.54 4.94
N GLU A 145 -4.30 0.90 4.08
CA GLU A 145 -4.48 0.29 2.76
C GLU A 145 -5.00 1.32 1.74
N ASP A 146 -4.72 1.11 0.45
CA ASP A 146 -5.19 1.96 -0.64
C ASP A 146 -6.03 1.23 -1.69
N LYS A 147 -5.87 -0.11 -1.81
CA LYS A 147 -6.55 -0.93 -2.81
C LYS A 147 -8.01 -1.18 -2.43
N VAL A 148 -8.92 -0.85 -3.35
CA VAL A 148 -10.39 -0.86 -3.14
C VAL A 148 -10.90 -2.18 -2.59
N GLU A 149 -10.47 -3.31 -3.16
CA GLU A 149 -10.90 -4.65 -2.77
C GLU A 149 -10.52 -4.96 -1.31
N ASN A 150 -9.27 -4.66 -0.94
CA ASN A 150 -8.77 -4.86 0.42
C ASN A 150 -9.47 -3.95 1.43
N ILE A 151 -9.62 -2.66 1.11
CA ILE A 151 -10.36 -1.70 1.95
C ILE A 151 -11.76 -2.24 2.25
N ASN A 152 -12.51 -2.62 1.21
CA ASN A 152 -13.88 -3.09 1.35
C ASN A 152 -14.00 -4.44 2.08
N ASN A 153 -13.04 -5.33 1.93
CA ASN A 153 -13.05 -6.62 2.59
C ASN A 153 -12.62 -6.52 4.05
N ILE A 154 -11.49 -5.87 4.31
CA ILE A 154 -10.89 -5.78 5.65
C ILE A 154 -11.77 -4.92 6.58
N SER A 155 -12.40 -3.86 6.07
CA SER A 155 -13.28 -2.98 6.87
C SER A 155 -14.53 -3.68 7.45
N LYS A 156 -14.83 -4.89 6.98
CA LYS A 156 -15.89 -5.74 7.55
C LYS A 156 -15.54 -6.27 8.94
N ILE A 157 -14.25 -6.37 9.27
CA ILE A 157 -13.77 -6.99 10.51
C ILE A 157 -12.94 -6.06 11.39
N ILE A 158 -12.20 -5.10 10.83
CA ILE A 158 -11.35 -4.15 11.56
C ILE A 158 -11.42 -2.77 10.92
N PRO A 159 -11.06 -1.70 11.65
CA PRO A 159 -10.85 -0.38 11.07
C PRO A 159 -9.77 -0.38 9.98
N VAL A 160 -10.05 0.33 8.88
CA VAL A 160 -9.10 0.56 7.79
C VAL A 160 -8.84 2.06 7.63
N VAL A 161 -7.59 2.46 7.73
CA VAL A 161 -7.17 3.79 7.32
C VAL A 161 -6.90 3.74 5.81
N CYS A 162 -7.86 4.28 5.04
CA CYS A 162 -7.80 4.35 3.58
C CYS A 162 -6.86 5.49 3.17
N PHE A 163 -5.66 5.16 2.66
CA PHE A 163 -4.77 6.17 2.10
C PHE A 163 -5.34 6.65 0.76
N ASN A 164 -5.56 7.96 0.64
CA ASN A 164 -6.29 8.54 -0.48
C ASN A 164 -5.56 8.39 -1.81
N ALA A 165 -6.27 7.88 -2.80
CA ALA A 165 -5.88 7.83 -4.21
C ALA A 165 -7.12 8.06 -5.09
N ALA A 166 -6.93 8.41 -6.36
CA ALA A 166 -8.06 8.66 -7.26
C ALA A 166 -8.92 7.43 -7.48
N TYR A 167 -8.31 6.24 -7.54
CA TYR A 167 -9.02 4.97 -7.75
C TYR A 167 -9.84 4.50 -6.55
N ASN A 168 -9.60 5.02 -5.34
CA ASN A 168 -10.33 4.60 -4.14
C ASN A 168 -11.26 5.69 -3.57
N LYS A 169 -11.49 6.78 -4.31
CA LYS A 169 -12.29 7.93 -3.85
C LYS A 169 -13.69 7.57 -3.38
N GLU A 170 -14.29 6.52 -3.92
CA GLU A 170 -15.63 6.05 -3.57
C GLU A 170 -15.65 5.13 -2.33
N CYS A 171 -14.48 4.70 -1.82
CA CYS A 171 -14.43 3.89 -0.60
C CYS A 171 -14.86 4.70 0.61
N ASN A 172 -15.95 4.29 1.22
CA ASN A 172 -16.49 4.90 2.43
C ASN A 172 -17.25 3.84 3.26
N GLY A 173 -17.40 4.06 4.56
CA GLY A 173 -18.08 3.14 5.45
C GLY A 173 -17.75 3.39 6.92
N LYS A 174 -18.45 2.72 7.82
CA LYS A 174 -18.31 2.92 9.28
C LYS A 174 -16.86 2.67 9.77
N ASN A 175 -16.18 1.70 9.18
CA ASN A 175 -14.82 1.31 9.56
C ASN A 175 -13.76 1.77 8.55
N ILE A 176 -14.07 2.75 7.70
CA ILE A 176 -13.14 3.30 6.69
C ILE A 176 -12.84 4.75 7.05
N PHE A 177 -11.59 5.04 7.36
CA PHE A 177 -11.10 6.34 7.80
C PHE A 177 -10.12 6.87 6.75
N ARG A 178 -10.48 7.92 6.03
CA ARG A 178 -9.64 8.45 4.95
C ARG A 178 -8.50 9.29 5.49
N ALA A 179 -7.30 9.07 4.93
CA ALA A 179 -6.09 9.83 5.22
C ALA A 179 -5.42 10.31 3.92
N TYR A 180 -4.85 11.50 3.94
CA TYR A 180 -4.20 12.14 2.79
C TYR A 180 -2.68 12.26 2.94
N THR A 181 -2.19 12.15 4.16
CA THR A 181 -0.77 12.25 4.53
C THR A 181 -0.47 11.30 5.67
N TRP A 182 0.81 11.05 5.94
CA TRP A 182 1.21 10.19 7.07
C TRP A 182 0.84 10.79 8.43
N TYR A 183 0.85 12.11 8.59
CA TYR A 183 0.34 12.73 9.82
C TYR A 183 -1.18 12.64 9.96
N ASP A 184 -1.90 12.59 8.85
CA ASP A 184 -3.34 12.31 8.84
C ASP A 184 -3.61 10.84 9.21
N VAL A 185 -2.78 9.90 8.74
CA VAL A 185 -2.80 8.49 9.22
C VAL A 185 -2.64 8.43 10.74
N TYR A 186 -1.65 9.14 11.30
CA TYR A 186 -1.45 9.20 12.74
C TYR A 186 -2.68 9.74 13.49
N TYR A 187 -3.29 10.79 12.97
CA TYR A 187 -4.52 11.37 13.51
C TYR A 187 -5.68 10.37 13.48
N GLN A 188 -5.91 9.70 12.35
CA GLN A 188 -6.99 8.71 12.23
C GLN A 188 -6.79 7.53 13.19
N ILE A 189 -5.59 6.98 13.27
CA ILE A 189 -5.25 5.89 14.21
C ILE A 189 -5.54 6.31 15.64
N THR A 190 -5.10 7.51 16.04
CA THR A 190 -5.33 8.03 17.40
C THR A 190 -6.82 8.17 17.70
N ASN A 191 -7.62 8.65 16.74
CA ASN A 191 -9.07 8.77 16.91
C ASN A 191 -9.77 7.43 17.02
N ILE A 192 -9.37 6.43 16.20
CA ILE A 192 -9.93 5.07 16.27
C ILE A 192 -9.75 4.50 17.67
N ILE A 193 -8.53 4.58 18.20
CA ILE A 193 -8.18 4.03 19.52
C ILE A 193 -8.94 4.74 20.64
N ASN A 194 -8.96 6.07 20.64
CA ASN A 194 -9.67 6.84 21.66
C ASN A 194 -11.18 6.55 21.68
N ASN A 195 -11.79 6.31 20.50
CA ASN A 195 -13.21 5.97 20.42
C ASN A 195 -13.53 4.54 20.89
N GLU A 196 -12.58 3.61 20.74
CA GLU A 196 -12.73 2.24 21.28
C GLU A 196 -12.66 2.25 22.81
N GLU A 197 -11.77 3.03 23.42
CA GLU A 197 -11.64 3.17 24.87
C GLU A 197 -12.93 3.74 25.52
N ILE A 198 -13.55 4.76 24.88
CA ILE A 198 -14.81 5.37 25.38
C ILE A 198 -15.98 4.40 25.28
N SER A 199 -15.97 3.46 24.33
CA SER A 199 -17.09 2.51 24.13
C SER A 199 -17.03 1.28 25.04
N THR A 200 -15.96 1.11 25.81
CA THR A 200 -15.74 -0.02 26.75
C THR A 200 -15.96 0.35 28.23
N ASP A 201 -16.17 1.63 28.55
CA ASP A 201 -16.56 2.16 29.85
C ASP A 201 -18.08 2.36 29.94
#